data_083745dddd657352f468228a2e7919c0
#
_entry.id   083745dddd657352f468228a2e7919c0
#
_cell.length_a   1.000
_cell.length_b   1.000
_cell.length_c   1.000
_cell.angle_alpha   90.00
_cell.angle_beta   90.00
_cell.angle_gamma   90.00
#
_symmetry.space_group_name_H-M   'P 1'
#
loop_
_entity.id
_entity.type
_entity.pdbx_description
1 polymer ?
#
loop_
_entity_poly.entity_id
_entity_poly.type
_entity_poly.pdbx_seq_one_letter_code
_entity_poly.pdbx_strand_id
1 'polypeptide(L)'
;MSEISVAFEPAKIEVLDREKFEEQINSIAEANSNRVVTAETLKDDKSTRAELRKLYKSLNDEKIRIKKEYNKPLTEFETWFKKAVAVLDKAIGQIDEGVKEVEFKQKEERKEIVRAELHELTKDLELDSRIFEVMVEDWAKASNFNDYKPKKTL
;
A
#
# COMPACT_ATOMS: atom_id res chain seq x y z
N MET A 1 -15.31 1.71 -22.18
CA MET A 1 -14.77 1.17 -20.90
C MET A 1 -15.71 0.08 -20.41
N SER A 2 -15.17 -1.04 -19.99
CA SER A 2 -15.99 -2.11 -19.40
C SER A 2 -16.31 -1.72 -17.97
N GLU A 3 -17.58 -1.52 -17.65
CA GLU A 3 -18.01 -1.35 -16.26
C GLU A 3 -18.19 -2.72 -15.61
N ILE A 4 -17.70 -2.87 -14.39
CA ILE A 4 -17.97 -4.05 -13.59
C ILE A 4 -19.35 -3.90 -12.96
N SER A 5 -20.23 -4.86 -13.20
CA SER A 5 -21.52 -4.92 -12.52
C SER A 5 -21.41 -5.83 -11.30
N VAL A 6 -21.56 -5.26 -10.11
CA VAL A 6 -21.47 -5.98 -8.84
C VAL A 6 -22.78 -5.82 -8.08
N ALA A 7 -23.42 -6.94 -7.75
CA ALA A 7 -24.49 -6.95 -6.77
C ALA A 7 -23.86 -6.97 -5.37
N PHE A 8 -24.14 -5.96 -4.57
CA PHE A 8 -23.63 -5.83 -3.22
C PHE A 8 -24.78 -5.76 -2.22
N GLU A 9 -24.84 -6.73 -1.32
CA GLU A 9 -25.70 -6.72 -0.16
C GLU A 9 -24.85 -6.60 1.12
N PRO A 10 -25.03 -5.53 1.91
CA PRO A 10 -24.30 -5.38 3.16
C PRO A 10 -24.64 -6.53 4.10
N ALA A 11 -23.61 -7.23 4.61
CA ALA A 11 -23.84 -8.23 5.64
C ALA A 11 -24.25 -7.54 6.95
N LYS A 12 -25.24 -8.14 7.66
CA LYS A 12 -25.74 -7.65 8.93
C LYS A 12 -25.21 -8.53 10.07
N ILE A 13 -24.70 -7.88 11.12
CA ILE A 13 -24.40 -8.53 12.39
C ILE A 13 -25.44 -8.07 13.41
N GLU A 14 -26.12 -9.00 14.02
CA GLU A 14 -27.10 -8.74 15.07
C GLU A 14 -26.78 -9.60 16.28
N VAL A 15 -26.61 -8.95 17.42
CA VAL A 15 -26.41 -9.62 18.70
C VAL A 15 -27.78 -9.86 19.34
N LEU A 16 -28.17 -11.12 19.39
CA LEU A 16 -29.40 -11.52 20.05
C LEU A 16 -29.20 -11.44 21.56
N ASP A 17 -30.23 -10.97 22.29
CA ASP A 17 -30.22 -10.85 23.75
C ASP A 17 -29.02 -10.11 24.34
N ARG A 18 -28.62 -9.02 23.70
CA ARG A 18 -27.42 -8.22 24.05
C ARG A 18 -27.42 -7.81 25.51
N GLU A 19 -28.54 -7.29 26.03
CA GLU A 19 -28.67 -6.87 27.43
C GLU A 19 -28.42 -8.01 28.38
N LYS A 20 -29.02 -9.16 28.12
CA LYS A 20 -28.86 -10.37 28.95
C LYS A 20 -27.41 -10.86 28.97
N PHE A 21 -26.74 -10.79 27.84
CA PHE A 21 -25.30 -11.13 27.75
C PHE A 21 -24.46 -10.17 28.60
N GLU A 22 -24.68 -8.86 28.45
CA GLU A 22 -24.00 -7.83 29.23
C GLU A 22 -24.25 -7.98 30.75
N GLU A 23 -25.47 -8.27 31.17
CA GLU A 23 -25.81 -8.57 32.57
C GLU A 23 -25.05 -9.80 33.11
N GLN A 24 -24.97 -10.87 32.34
CA GLN A 24 -24.23 -12.07 32.74
C GLN A 24 -22.74 -11.79 32.90
N ILE A 25 -22.10 -11.05 31.97
CA ILE A 25 -20.70 -10.68 32.05
C ILE A 25 -20.46 -9.77 33.27
N ASN A 26 -21.31 -8.77 33.47
CA ASN A 26 -21.22 -7.88 34.64
C ASN A 26 -21.35 -8.65 35.95
N SER A 27 -22.30 -9.58 36.07
CA SER A 27 -22.48 -10.42 37.24
C SER A 27 -21.24 -11.27 37.57
N ILE A 28 -20.62 -11.86 36.54
CA ILE A 28 -19.33 -12.61 36.69
C ILE A 28 -18.21 -11.67 37.14
N ALA A 29 -18.12 -10.50 36.57
CA ALA A 29 -17.09 -9.51 36.92
C ALA A 29 -17.27 -9.02 38.35
N GLU A 30 -18.46 -8.65 38.76
CA GLU A 30 -18.79 -8.21 40.12
C GLU A 30 -18.51 -9.28 41.19
N ALA A 31 -18.85 -10.53 40.92
CA ALA A 31 -18.57 -11.64 41.82
C ALA A 31 -17.09 -11.87 42.07
N ASN A 32 -16.21 -11.35 41.19
CA ASN A 32 -14.77 -11.58 41.26
C ASN A 32 -13.94 -10.31 41.44
N SER A 33 -14.51 -9.10 41.33
CA SER A 33 -13.78 -7.82 41.32
C SER A 33 -13.17 -7.46 42.69
N ASN A 34 -13.76 -7.86 43.80
CA ASN A 34 -13.33 -7.48 45.14
C ASN A 34 -12.60 -8.61 45.90
N ARG A 35 -12.03 -9.56 45.19
CA ARG A 35 -11.28 -10.65 45.79
C ARG A 35 -9.94 -10.17 46.38
N VAL A 36 -9.76 -10.43 47.65
CA VAL A 36 -8.46 -10.23 48.32
C VAL A 36 -7.72 -11.57 48.29
N VAL A 37 -6.60 -11.59 47.54
CA VAL A 37 -5.76 -12.79 47.43
C VAL A 37 -4.86 -12.89 48.63
N THR A 38 -4.94 -13.99 49.34
CA THR A 38 -4.09 -14.31 50.50
C THR A 38 -3.27 -15.57 50.22
N ALA A 39 -2.30 -15.89 51.09
CA ALA A 39 -1.54 -17.14 50.98
C ALA A 39 -2.45 -18.39 51.07
N GLU A 40 -3.52 -18.31 51.81
CA GLU A 40 -4.48 -19.40 51.99
C GLU A 40 -5.39 -19.58 50.76
N THR A 41 -5.80 -18.48 50.15
CA THR A 41 -6.70 -18.49 48.98
C THR A 41 -5.94 -18.56 47.62
N LEU A 42 -4.62 -18.45 47.63
CA LEU A 42 -3.81 -18.33 46.43
C LEU A 42 -4.10 -19.42 45.38
N LYS A 43 -4.27 -20.66 45.80
CA LYS A 43 -4.52 -21.78 44.86
C LYS A 43 -5.88 -21.63 44.18
N ASP A 44 -6.90 -21.30 44.94
CA ASP A 44 -8.26 -21.14 44.43
C ASP A 44 -8.41 -19.89 43.56
N ASP A 45 -7.72 -18.80 43.95
CA ASP A 45 -7.67 -17.57 43.16
C ASP A 45 -6.94 -17.74 41.82
N LYS A 46 -5.88 -18.56 41.80
CA LYS A 46 -5.23 -18.96 40.54
C LYS A 46 -6.18 -19.76 39.64
N SER A 47 -6.95 -20.67 40.18
CA SER A 47 -7.95 -21.46 39.46
C SER A 47 -9.02 -20.55 38.86
N THR A 48 -9.65 -19.71 39.70
CA THR A 48 -10.66 -18.73 39.29
C THR A 48 -10.12 -17.81 38.17
N ARG A 49 -8.92 -17.30 38.33
CA ARG A 49 -8.26 -16.49 37.27
C ARG A 49 -8.11 -17.27 35.96
N ALA A 50 -7.72 -18.54 36.01
CA ALA A 50 -7.60 -19.39 34.84
C ALA A 50 -8.95 -19.62 34.15
N GLU A 51 -10.01 -19.81 34.90
CA GLU A 51 -11.37 -19.96 34.37
C GLU A 51 -11.85 -18.66 33.68
N LEU A 52 -11.64 -17.50 34.31
CA LEU A 52 -11.99 -16.21 33.71
C LEU A 52 -11.21 -15.94 32.43
N ARG A 53 -9.92 -16.29 32.39
CA ARG A 53 -9.11 -16.19 31.17
C ARG A 53 -9.61 -17.12 30.07
N LYS A 54 -10.02 -18.33 30.42
CA LYS A 54 -10.60 -19.30 29.48
C LYS A 54 -11.92 -18.79 28.90
N LEU A 55 -12.77 -18.22 29.74
CA LEU A 55 -14.03 -17.60 29.32
C LEU A 55 -13.73 -16.42 28.34
N TYR A 56 -12.87 -15.50 28.74
CA TYR A 56 -12.48 -14.37 27.90
C TYR A 56 -11.93 -14.82 26.54
N LYS A 57 -11.04 -15.81 26.56
CA LYS A 57 -10.49 -16.38 25.33
C LYS A 57 -11.56 -16.97 24.43
N SER A 58 -12.48 -17.75 24.98
CA SER A 58 -13.60 -18.35 24.23
C SER A 58 -14.48 -17.29 23.57
N LEU A 59 -14.81 -16.22 24.27
CA LEU A 59 -15.59 -15.10 23.73
C LEU A 59 -14.83 -14.35 22.62
N ASN A 60 -13.53 -14.16 22.81
CA ASN A 60 -12.69 -13.53 21.80
C ASN A 60 -12.53 -14.41 20.55
N ASP A 61 -12.38 -15.72 20.71
CA ASP A 61 -12.29 -16.69 19.61
C ASP A 61 -13.59 -16.67 18.79
N GLU A 62 -14.75 -16.58 19.45
CA GLU A 62 -16.04 -16.44 18.77
C GLU A 62 -16.15 -15.13 17.97
N LYS A 63 -15.72 -14.02 18.55
CA LYS A 63 -15.63 -12.74 17.83
C LYS A 63 -14.76 -12.87 16.57
N ILE A 64 -13.60 -13.54 16.67
CA ILE A 64 -12.69 -13.75 15.55
C ILE A 64 -13.34 -14.64 14.48
N ARG A 65 -14.07 -15.68 14.89
CA ARG A 65 -14.82 -16.56 13.98
C ARG A 65 -15.84 -15.77 13.17
N ILE A 66 -16.67 -14.97 13.86
CA ILE A 66 -17.68 -14.12 13.21
C ILE A 66 -17.04 -13.15 12.24
N LYS A 67 -15.95 -12.47 12.65
CA LYS A 67 -15.20 -11.56 11.77
C LYS A 67 -14.70 -12.26 10.50
N LYS A 68 -14.18 -13.47 10.64
CA LYS A 68 -13.66 -14.24 9.50
C LYS A 68 -14.77 -14.61 8.51
N GLU A 69 -15.91 -15.08 9.03
CA GLU A 69 -17.07 -15.44 8.21
C GLU A 69 -17.66 -14.21 7.52
N TYR A 70 -17.80 -13.10 8.26
CA TYR A 70 -18.27 -11.83 7.70
C TYR A 70 -17.39 -11.32 6.54
N ASN A 71 -16.08 -11.42 6.70
CA ASN A 71 -15.12 -10.94 5.68
C ASN A 71 -14.89 -11.94 4.55
N LYS A 72 -15.34 -13.18 4.66
CA LYS A 72 -15.07 -14.21 3.66
C LYS A 72 -15.51 -13.83 2.24
N PRO A 73 -16.75 -13.35 2.01
CA PRO A 73 -17.19 -12.92 0.68
C PRO A 73 -16.36 -11.78 0.12
N LEU A 74 -15.96 -10.83 0.97
CA LEU A 74 -15.10 -9.71 0.58
C LEU A 74 -13.71 -10.22 0.14
N THR A 75 -13.11 -11.11 0.93
CA THR A 75 -11.79 -11.69 0.62
C THR A 75 -11.82 -12.49 -0.68
N GLU A 76 -12.90 -13.23 -0.93
CA GLU A 76 -13.09 -13.98 -2.17
C GLU A 76 -13.23 -13.04 -3.38
N PHE A 77 -14.00 -11.97 -3.24
CA PHE A 77 -14.13 -10.92 -4.25
C PHE A 77 -12.79 -10.23 -4.54
N GLU A 78 -12.07 -9.79 -3.52
CA GLU A 78 -10.77 -9.13 -3.68
C GLU A 78 -9.75 -10.04 -4.36
N THR A 79 -9.74 -11.32 -4.00
CA THR A 79 -8.85 -12.33 -4.60
C THR A 79 -9.17 -12.54 -6.07
N TRP A 80 -10.44 -12.67 -6.41
CA TRP A 80 -10.90 -12.78 -7.80
C TRP A 80 -10.57 -11.52 -8.59
N PHE A 81 -10.91 -10.34 -8.05
CA PHE A 81 -10.65 -9.05 -8.68
C PHE A 81 -9.18 -8.85 -9.00
N LYS A 82 -8.31 -9.10 -8.01
CA LYS A 82 -6.86 -9.00 -8.19
C LYS A 82 -6.35 -9.88 -9.34
N LYS A 83 -6.87 -11.11 -9.44
CA LYS A 83 -6.52 -12.00 -10.56
C LYS A 83 -7.03 -11.47 -11.89
N ALA A 84 -8.25 -10.96 -11.92
CA ALA A 84 -8.87 -10.43 -13.13
C ALA A 84 -8.10 -9.21 -13.68
N VAL A 85 -7.64 -8.29 -12.80
CA VAL A 85 -6.92 -7.08 -13.23
C VAL A 85 -5.42 -7.28 -13.42
N ALA A 86 -4.85 -8.40 -12.99
CA ALA A 86 -3.41 -8.66 -13.13
C ALA A 86 -2.91 -8.62 -14.58
N VAL A 87 -3.79 -8.89 -15.55
CA VAL A 87 -3.47 -8.76 -16.98
C VAL A 87 -3.25 -7.30 -17.37
N LEU A 88 -4.01 -6.38 -16.77
CA LEU A 88 -3.83 -4.94 -16.98
C LEU A 88 -2.51 -4.45 -16.39
N ASP A 89 -2.16 -4.87 -15.18
CA ASP A 89 -0.88 -4.55 -14.56
C ASP A 89 0.30 -4.98 -15.43
N LYS A 90 0.20 -6.17 -16.02
CA LYS A 90 1.23 -6.66 -16.94
C LYS A 90 1.32 -5.80 -18.20
N ALA A 91 0.18 -5.43 -18.79
CA ALA A 91 0.14 -4.56 -19.97
C ALA A 91 0.70 -3.16 -19.67
N ILE A 92 0.35 -2.59 -18.52
CA ILE A 92 0.88 -1.31 -18.04
C ILE A 92 2.39 -1.40 -17.90
N GLY A 93 2.91 -2.44 -17.24
CA GLY A 93 4.35 -2.64 -17.08
C GLY A 93 5.10 -2.72 -18.41
N GLN A 94 4.54 -3.40 -19.42
CA GLN A 94 5.14 -3.46 -20.76
C GLN A 94 5.17 -2.09 -21.46
N ILE A 95 4.11 -1.30 -21.29
CA ILE A 95 4.04 0.06 -21.84
C ILE A 95 5.06 0.95 -21.12
N ASP A 96 5.14 0.87 -19.81
CA ASP A 96 6.09 1.65 -19.00
C ASP A 96 7.55 1.35 -19.39
N GLU A 97 7.88 0.09 -19.63
CA GLU A 97 9.20 -0.30 -20.12
C GLU A 97 9.48 0.30 -21.52
N GLY A 98 8.50 0.21 -22.43
CA GLY A 98 8.61 0.81 -23.75
C GLY A 98 8.75 2.33 -23.71
N VAL A 99 7.98 3.00 -22.87
CA VAL A 99 8.09 4.46 -22.65
C VAL A 99 9.48 4.83 -22.16
N LYS A 100 9.98 4.16 -21.12
CA LYS A 100 11.33 4.40 -20.58
C LYS A 100 12.42 4.20 -21.63
N GLU A 101 12.30 3.16 -22.47
CA GLU A 101 13.26 2.89 -23.53
C GLU A 101 13.28 4.02 -24.57
N VAL A 102 12.09 4.48 -24.99
CA VAL A 102 11.98 5.59 -25.95
C VAL A 102 12.48 6.89 -25.35
N GLU A 103 12.11 7.22 -24.12
CA GLU A 103 12.59 8.41 -23.41
C GLU A 103 14.11 8.41 -23.25
N PHE A 104 14.68 7.24 -22.92
CA PHE A 104 16.13 7.09 -22.85
C PHE A 104 16.80 7.35 -24.20
N LYS A 105 16.32 6.74 -25.28
CA LYS A 105 16.84 6.99 -26.63
C LYS A 105 16.75 8.46 -27.02
N GLN A 106 15.61 9.09 -26.78
CA GLN A 106 15.43 10.51 -27.05
C GLN A 106 16.38 11.39 -26.23
N LYS A 107 16.64 11.00 -24.97
CA LYS A 107 17.59 11.70 -24.11
C LYS A 107 19.02 11.57 -24.69
N GLU A 108 19.40 10.37 -25.08
CA GLU A 108 20.72 10.14 -25.68
C GLU A 108 20.89 10.90 -27.03
N GLU A 109 19.89 10.89 -27.88
CA GLU A 109 19.88 11.68 -29.11
C GLU A 109 20.04 13.19 -28.84
N ARG A 110 19.30 13.71 -27.82
CA ARG A 110 19.48 15.12 -27.40
C ARG A 110 20.89 15.40 -26.89
N LYS A 111 21.47 14.47 -26.12
CA LYS A 111 22.85 14.60 -25.64
C LYS A 111 23.84 14.68 -26.80
N GLU A 112 23.70 13.86 -27.83
CA GLU A 112 24.58 13.91 -28.99
C GLU A 112 24.48 15.26 -29.74
N ILE A 113 23.26 15.76 -29.91
CA ILE A 113 23.05 17.09 -30.54
C ILE A 113 23.68 18.19 -29.68
N VAL A 114 23.42 18.21 -28.39
CA VAL A 114 23.98 19.21 -27.48
C VAL A 114 25.50 19.10 -27.40
N ARG A 115 26.04 17.88 -27.36
CA ARG A 115 27.50 17.66 -27.33
C ARG A 115 28.17 18.22 -28.56
N ALA A 116 27.62 17.99 -29.74
CA ALA A 116 28.15 18.52 -30.99
C ALA A 116 28.10 20.06 -31.02
N GLU A 117 26.99 20.66 -30.63
CA GLU A 117 26.86 22.12 -30.61
C GLU A 117 27.76 22.78 -29.55
N LEU A 118 27.81 22.21 -28.33
CA LEU A 118 28.72 22.70 -27.27
C LEU A 118 30.17 22.59 -27.69
N HIS A 119 30.57 21.51 -28.35
CA HIS A 119 31.93 21.32 -28.84
C HIS A 119 32.30 22.44 -29.83
N GLU A 120 31.39 22.79 -30.75
CA GLU A 120 31.62 23.91 -31.67
C GLU A 120 31.73 25.26 -30.95
N LEU A 121 30.87 25.52 -29.99
CA LEU A 121 30.86 26.77 -29.23
C LEU A 121 32.07 26.93 -28.30
N THR A 122 32.65 25.83 -27.84
CA THR A 122 33.73 25.83 -26.83
C THR A 122 35.09 25.42 -27.40
N LYS A 123 35.21 25.24 -28.71
CA LYS A 123 36.45 24.76 -29.34
C LYS A 123 37.67 25.62 -29.07
N ASP A 124 37.46 26.93 -28.87
CA ASP A 124 38.50 27.91 -28.57
C ASP A 124 38.68 28.16 -27.08
N LEU A 125 37.99 27.42 -26.24
CA LEU A 125 37.98 27.51 -24.77
C LEU A 125 38.57 26.24 -24.17
N GLU A 126 39.51 26.37 -23.23
CA GLU A 126 39.99 25.25 -22.43
C GLU A 126 38.94 24.92 -21.33
N LEU A 127 37.89 24.18 -21.69
CA LEU A 127 36.86 23.79 -20.76
C LEU A 127 37.21 22.44 -20.11
N ASP A 128 37.09 22.37 -18.75
CA ASP A 128 37.25 21.11 -18.04
C ASP A 128 36.16 20.10 -18.49
N SER A 129 36.60 18.90 -18.84
CA SER A 129 35.70 17.85 -19.36
C SER A 129 34.54 17.53 -18.45
N ARG A 130 34.70 17.68 -17.12
CA ARG A 130 33.60 17.45 -16.15
C ARG A 130 32.54 18.54 -16.24
N ILE A 131 32.96 19.79 -16.44
CA ILE A 131 32.04 20.92 -16.65
C ILE A 131 31.29 20.72 -17.96
N PHE A 132 31.98 20.33 -19.00
CA PHE A 132 31.38 20.05 -20.31
C PHE A 132 30.30 18.99 -20.24
N GLU A 133 30.55 17.85 -19.57
CA GLU A 133 29.55 16.78 -19.41
C GLU A 133 28.34 17.19 -18.52
N VAL A 134 28.56 17.99 -17.48
CA VAL A 134 27.46 18.56 -16.68
C VAL A 134 26.57 19.46 -17.52
N MET A 135 27.15 20.28 -18.41
CA MET A 135 26.40 21.15 -19.34
C MET A 135 25.61 20.30 -20.35
N VAL A 136 26.20 19.23 -20.88
CA VAL A 136 25.53 18.30 -21.80
C VAL A 136 24.31 17.67 -21.11
N GLU A 137 24.49 17.16 -19.88
CA GLU A 137 23.39 16.55 -19.12
C GLU A 137 22.25 17.55 -18.81
N ASP A 138 22.60 18.79 -18.47
CA ASP A 138 21.61 19.82 -18.14
C ASP A 138 20.84 20.28 -19.38
N TRP A 139 21.52 20.57 -20.48
CA TRP A 139 20.91 21.07 -21.70
C TRP A 139 20.15 19.98 -22.48
N ALA A 140 20.49 18.72 -22.31
CA ALA A 140 19.78 17.58 -22.89
C ALA A 140 18.44 17.23 -22.16
N LYS A 141 18.15 17.84 -21.00
CA LYS A 141 16.83 17.71 -20.38
C LYS A 141 15.75 18.22 -21.33
N ALA A 142 14.62 17.52 -21.41
CA ALA A 142 13.55 17.86 -22.36
C ALA A 142 13.06 19.31 -22.25
N SER A 143 12.96 19.85 -21.03
CA SER A 143 12.60 21.25 -20.77
C SER A 143 13.59 22.22 -21.36
N ASN A 144 14.88 22.02 -21.06
CA ASN A 144 15.94 22.94 -21.48
C ASN A 144 16.22 22.84 -22.98
N PHE A 145 16.18 21.64 -23.55
CA PHE A 145 16.43 21.39 -24.96
C PHE A 145 15.39 22.07 -25.88
N ASN A 146 14.13 22.10 -25.47
CA ASN A 146 13.08 22.77 -26.23
C ASN A 146 13.23 24.28 -26.23
N ASP A 147 13.74 24.88 -25.16
CA ASP A 147 14.03 26.31 -25.07
C ASP A 147 15.29 26.72 -25.84
N TYR A 148 16.25 25.78 -25.91
CA TYR A 148 17.55 25.99 -26.57
C TYR A 148 17.53 25.77 -28.08
N LYS A 149 16.56 25.04 -28.64
CA LYS A 149 16.50 24.85 -30.09
C LYS A 149 16.60 26.20 -30.78
N PRO A 150 17.69 26.48 -31.54
CA PRO A 150 17.78 27.70 -32.32
C PRO A 150 16.53 27.73 -33.19
N LYS A 151 15.72 28.78 -33.05
CA LYS A 151 14.64 29.05 -34.00
C LYS A 151 15.32 29.01 -35.37
N LYS A 152 15.06 27.96 -36.18
CA LYS A 152 15.46 27.96 -37.55
C LYS A 152 14.80 29.19 -38.14
N THR A 153 15.59 30.26 -38.30
CA THR A 153 15.22 31.40 -39.12
C THR A 153 15.07 30.85 -40.53
N LEU A 154 13.85 30.86 -41.02
CA LEU A 154 13.50 30.65 -42.41
C LEU A 154 14.25 31.64 -43.29
#